data_91d94f109ed26fbe8c46039bff06b5ec
#
_entry.id   91d94f109ed26fbe8c46039bff06b5ec
#
_cell.length_a   1.000
_cell.length_b   1.000
_cell.length_c   1.000
_cell.angle_alpha   90.00
_cell.angle_beta   90.00
_cell.angle_gamma   90.00
#
_symmetry.space_group_name_H-M   'P 1'
#
loop_
_entity.id
_entity.type
_entity.pdbx_description
1 polymer ?
#
loop_
_entity_poly.entity_id
_entity_poly.type
_entity_poly.pdbx_seq_one_letter_code
_entity_poly.pdbx_strand_id
1 'polypeptide(L)'
;LAEGHSPKLLVRSESIYKVPSVGDCELIIGDVNDKGAVKKTIEGVDAVIYTIGIIREFKSKDITYENLHFGGAVNAIDAAAESGVNRFILMSANGVCPDGTGYQKTKWMSEQYLKNTDSKWTIFRPSTIFGDPRGNGRPEFCSQLKKDLINLPLPAPLFHEGLVPFNAGNFSMSPVHIID
;
A
#
# COMPACT_ATOMS: atom_id res chain seq x y z
N LEU A 1 19.02 -4.66 -0.54
CA LEU A 1 20.17 -4.64 0.39
C LEU A 1 20.94 -5.97 0.33
N ALA A 2 20.34 -7.07 0.79
CA ALA A 2 21.01 -8.39 0.74
C ALA A 2 21.36 -8.84 -0.71
N GLU A 3 20.56 -8.41 -1.68
CA GLU A 3 20.73 -8.70 -3.11
C GLU A 3 21.52 -7.61 -3.86
N GLY A 4 22.19 -6.70 -3.16
CA GLY A 4 23.01 -5.63 -3.76
C GLY A 4 22.22 -4.44 -4.30
N HIS A 5 20.93 -4.32 -3.97
CA HIS A 5 20.14 -3.16 -4.34
C HIS A 5 20.40 -1.95 -3.43
N SER A 6 20.32 -0.75 -3.98
CA SER A 6 20.46 0.53 -3.28
C SER A 6 19.10 1.26 -3.25
N PRO A 7 18.26 1.06 -2.22
CA PRO A 7 16.95 1.66 -2.17
C PRO A 7 17.02 3.17 -1.92
N LYS A 8 16.18 3.91 -2.65
CA LYS A 8 15.85 5.31 -2.39
C LYS A 8 14.41 5.38 -1.90
N LEU A 9 14.17 5.95 -0.73
CA LEU A 9 12.89 5.91 -0.03
C LEU A 9 12.29 7.31 0.11
N LEU A 10 11.05 7.48 -0.35
CA LEU A 10 10.23 8.64 -0.02
C LEU A 10 9.54 8.39 1.32
N VAL A 11 9.81 9.20 2.31
CA VAL A 11 9.33 9.02 3.67
C VAL A 11 8.85 10.34 4.25
N ARG A 12 7.66 10.36 4.87
CA ARG A 12 7.18 11.53 5.60
C ARG A 12 8.02 11.74 6.86
N SER A 13 8.24 12.98 7.25
CA SER A 13 9.06 13.35 8.40
C SER A 13 8.65 12.63 9.69
N GLU A 14 7.35 12.52 9.94
CA GLU A 14 6.79 11.82 11.10
C GLU A 14 6.90 10.29 11.03
N SER A 15 7.42 9.74 9.94
CA SER A 15 7.54 8.28 9.74
C SER A 15 8.99 7.81 9.63
N ILE A 16 9.98 8.69 9.74
CA ILE A 16 11.41 8.35 9.63
C ILE A 16 11.80 7.25 10.63
N TYR A 17 11.28 7.32 11.85
CA TYR A 17 11.57 6.33 12.90
C TYR A 17 11.14 4.90 12.56
N LYS A 18 10.32 4.73 11.52
CA LYS A 18 9.86 3.42 11.04
C LYS A 18 10.84 2.79 10.04
N VAL A 19 11.81 3.53 9.54
CA VAL A 19 12.78 3.02 8.56
C VAL A 19 13.88 2.28 9.31
N PRO A 20 14.02 0.96 9.13
CA PRO A 20 15.14 0.23 9.69
C PRO A 20 16.41 0.56 8.89
N SER A 21 17.54 0.62 9.56
CA SER A 21 18.87 0.72 8.90
C SER A 21 18.99 1.90 7.92
N VAL A 22 18.74 3.12 8.41
CA VAL A 22 18.81 4.36 7.60
C VAL A 22 20.15 4.50 6.85
N GLY A 23 21.23 3.91 7.36
CA GLY A 23 22.57 3.99 6.72
C GLY A 23 22.69 3.27 5.37
N ASP A 24 21.74 2.36 5.06
CA ASP A 24 21.79 1.54 3.85
C ASP A 24 20.85 2.05 2.74
N CYS A 25 20.16 3.17 2.96
CA CYS A 25 19.16 3.71 2.04
C CYS A 25 19.35 5.22 1.88
N GLU A 26 19.10 5.71 0.68
CA GLU A 26 18.91 7.15 0.47
C GLU A 26 17.50 7.56 0.90
N LEU A 27 17.38 8.53 1.81
CA LEU A 27 16.09 9.04 2.28
C LEU A 27 15.77 10.38 1.65
N ILE A 28 14.60 10.47 1.03
CA ILE A 28 13.98 11.73 0.60
C ILE A 28 12.80 12.00 1.53
N ILE A 29 12.87 13.11 2.23
CA ILE A 29 11.78 13.53 3.13
C ILE A 29 10.74 14.27 2.31
N GLY A 30 9.50 13.75 2.29
CA GLY A 30 8.41 14.34 1.53
C GLY A 30 7.15 13.48 1.57
N ASP A 31 6.11 13.96 0.92
CA ASP A 31 4.84 13.25 0.74
C ASP A 31 4.64 12.88 -0.73
N VAL A 32 3.89 11.81 -0.99
CA VAL A 32 3.60 11.35 -2.36
C VAL A 32 2.74 12.35 -3.16
N ASN A 33 2.06 13.26 -2.49
CA ASN A 33 1.32 14.36 -3.11
C ASN A 33 2.24 15.55 -3.48
N ASP A 34 3.48 15.57 -3.00
CA ASP A 34 4.51 16.53 -3.41
C ASP A 34 5.25 15.98 -4.65
N LYS A 35 4.86 16.48 -5.81
CA LYS A 35 5.47 16.08 -7.10
C LYS A 35 6.99 16.31 -7.13
N GLY A 36 7.49 17.35 -6.47
CA GLY A 36 8.92 17.64 -6.39
C GLY A 36 9.67 16.57 -5.59
N ALA A 37 9.15 16.17 -4.43
CA ALA A 37 9.70 15.10 -3.62
C ALA A 37 9.63 13.74 -4.34
N VAL A 38 8.51 13.45 -5.02
CA VAL A 38 8.34 12.24 -5.83
C VAL A 38 9.38 12.20 -6.95
N LYS A 39 9.50 13.26 -7.73
CA LYS A 39 10.47 13.36 -8.83
C LYS A 39 11.90 13.15 -8.32
N LYS A 40 12.31 13.85 -7.26
CA LYS A 40 13.63 13.68 -6.63
C LYS A 40 13.88 12.24 -6.18
N THR A 41 12.86 11.53 -5.70
CA THR A 41 12.98 10.15 -5.27
C THR A 41 13.21 9.20 -6.45
N ILE A 42 12.58 9.47 -7.59
CA ILE A 42 12.57 8.60 -8.77
C ILE A 42 13.78 8.89 -9.69
N GLU A 43 14.34 10.07 -9.63
CA GLU A 43 15.48 10.45 -10.47
C GLU A 43 16.69 9.50 -10.26
N GLY A 44 17.16 8.91 -11.37
CA GLY A 44 18.33 8.04 -11.39
C GLY A 44 18.13 6.64 -10.80
N VAL A 45 16.88 6.16 -10.65
CA VAL A 45 16.61 4.78 -10.22
C VAL A 45 16.28 3.89 -11.42
N ASP A 46 16.51 2.57 -11.27
CA ASP A 46 16.22 1.58 -12.31
C ASP A 46 14.75 1.11 -12.29
N ALA A 47 14.11 1.21 -11.14
CA ALA A 47 12.72 0.76 -10.95
C ALA A 47 12.01 1.53 -9.84
N VAL A 48 10.70 1.67 -9.97
CA VAL A 48 9.83 2.24 -8.94
C VAL A 48 8.98 1.13 -8.32
N ILE A 49 8.90 1.10 -6.99
CA ILE A 49 8.01 0.22 -6.23
C ILE A 49 7.05 1.09 -5.43
N TYR A 50 5.78 1.09 -5.83
CA TYR A 50 4.74 1.85 -5.15
C TYR A 50 3.95 0.96 -4.19
N THR A 51 4.22 1.12 -2.89
CA THR A 51 3.61 0.31 -1.82
C THR A 51 2.63 1.11 -0.96
N ILE A 52 2.40 2.40 -1.29
CA ILE A 52 1.55 3.26 -0.46
C ILE A 52 0.10 2.77 -0.47
N GLY A 53 -0.46 2.66 0.73
CA GLY A 53 -1.85 2.30 0.92
C GLY A 53 -2.30 2.58 2.35
N ILE A 54 -3.58 2.88 2.50
CA ILE A 54 -4.26 3.08 3.78
C ILE A 54 -5.49 2.19 3.84
N ILE A 55 -5.83 1.70 5.03
CA ILE A 55 -7.05 0.92 5.26
C ILE A 55 -8.20 1.83 5.70
N ARG A 56 -7.89 2.99 6.29
CA ARG A 56 -8.85 3.95 6.85
C ARG A 56 -8.50 5.36 6.41
N GLU A 57 -9.53 6.12 6.05
CA GLU A 57 -9.41 7.54 5.73
C GLU A 57 -9.43 8.43 6.97
N PHE A 58 -8.70 9.56 6.88
CA PHE A 58 -8.71 10.66 7.84
C PHE A 58 -8.87 11.96 7.07
N LYS A 59 -10.09 12.24 6.63
CA LYS A 59 -10.42 13.36 5.72
C LYS A 59 -10.00 14.73 6.24
N SER A 60 -10.05 14.93 7.57
CA SER A 60 -9.58 16.17 8.21
C SER A 60 -8.07 16.40 8.11
N LYS A 61 -7.31 15.36 7.74
CA LYS A 61 -5.85 15.40 7.52
C LYS A 61 -5.48 15.19 6.05
N ASP A 62 -6.45 15.26 5.16
CA ASP A 62 -6.28 14.99 3.73
C ASP A 62 -5.72 13.59 3.40
N ILE A 63 -5.85 12.66 4.34
CA ILE A 63 -5.47 11.25 4.18
C ILE A 63 -6.68 10.50 3.65
N THR A 64 -6.78 10.39 2.32
CA THR A 64 -7.90 9.76 1.63
C THR A 64 -7.45 8.68 0.68
N TYR A 65 -8.35 7.77 0.31
CA TYR A 65 -8.07 6.77 -0.72
C TYR A 65 -7.75 7.43 -2.05
N GLU A 66 -8.50 8.49 -2.41
CA GLU A 66 -8.28 9.21 -3.66
C GLU A 66 -6.86 9.79 -3.73
N ASN A 67 -6.42 10.49 -2.68
CA ASN A 67 -5.11 11.14 -2.67
C ASN A 67 -3.95 10.15 -2.62
N LEU A 68 -4.06 9.08 -1.81
CA LEU A 68 -2.93 8.20 -1.58
C LEU A 68 -2.92 6.96 -2.48
N HIS A 69 -4.09 6.38 -2.80
CA HIS A 69 -4.11 5.22 -3.69
C HIS A 69 -4.02 5.64 -5.14
N PHE A 70 -4.82 6.64 -5.57
CA PHE A 70 -4.87 7.04 -6.97
C PHE A 70 -3.94 8.22 -7.26
N GLY A 71 -4.15 9.38 -6.66
CA GLY A 71 -3.36 10.60 -6.94
C GLY A 71 -1.86 10.40 -6.75
N GLY A 72 -1.47 9.81 -5.61
CA GLY A 72 -0.06 9.49 -5.36
C GLY A 72 0.52 8.48 -6.34
N ALA A 73 -0.25 7.47 -6.76
CA ALA A 73 0.20 6.52 -7.77
C ALA A 73 0.39 7.20 -9.13
N VAL A 74 -0.54 8.08 -9.53
CA VAL A 74 -0.42 8.88 -10.75
C VAL A 74 0.85 9.74 -10.70
N ASN A 75 1.08 10.47 -9.60
CA ASN A 75 2.30 11.27 -9.45
C ASN A 75 3.58 10.43 -9.61
N ALA A 76 3.60 9.22 -9.05
CA ALA A 76 4.77 8.34 -9.16
C ALA A 76 4.93 7.75 -10.57
N ILE A 77 3.83 7.39 -11.23
CA ILE A 77 3.84 6.83 -12.60
C ILE A 77 4.30 7.91 -13.60
N ASP A 78 3.76 9.12 -13.49
CA ASP A 78 4.14 10.24 -14.37
C ASP A 78 5.61 10.61 -14.16
N ALA A 79 6.06 10.72 -12.91
CA ALA A 79 7.45 11.01 -12.60
C ALA A 79 8.42 9.92 -13.10
N ALA A 80 8.01 8.64 -13.07
CA ALA A 80 8.78 7.54 -13.64
C ALA A 80 8.92 7.69 -15.16
N ALA A 81 7.82 8.00 -15.85
CA ALA A 81 7.82 8.22 -17.29
C ALA A 81 8.69 9.43 -17.68
N GLU A 82 8.55 10.56 -16.97
CA GLU A 82 9.35 11.77 -17.19
C GLU A 82 10.86 11.55 -16.95
N SER A 83 11.20 10.68 -16.00
CA SER A 83 12.59 10.34 -15.64
C SER A 83 13.17 9.21 -16.48
N GLY A 84 12.42 8.65 -17.43
CA GLY A 84 12.84 7.51 -18.27
C GLY A 84 12.93 6.18 -17.53
N VAL A 85 12.32 6.06 -16.34
CA VAL A 85 12.28 4.81 -15.55
C VAL A 85 11.19 3.91 -16.10
N ASN A 86 11.59 2.85 -16.78
CA ASN A 86 10.66 1.97 -17.50
C ASN A 86 10.12 0.79 -16.66
N ARG A 87 10.61 0.56 -15.45
CA ARG A 87 10.18 -0.52 -14.59
C ARG A 87 9.32 0.00 -13.43
N PHE A 88 8.04 -0.41 -13.38
CA PHE A 88 7.13 0.01 -12.32
C PHE A 88 6.44 -1.19 -11.65
N ILE A 89 6.48 -1.25 -10.33
CA ILE A 89 5.84 -2.29 -9.52
C ILE A 89 4.77 -1.62 -8.66
N LEU A 90 3.52 -2.03 -8.82
CA LEU A 90 2.39 -1.49 -8.08
C LEU A 90 1.85 -2.53 -7.10
N MET A 91 1.84 -2.18 -5.80
CA MET A 91 1.15 -2.96 -4.79
C MET A 91 -0.34 -2.57 -4.76
N SER A 92 -1.16 -3.40 -5.38
CA SER A 92 -2.61 -3.30 -5.37
C SER A 92 -3.21 -4.15 -4.23
N ALA A 93 -4.37 -4.73 -4.42
CA ALA A 93 -5.00 -5.62 -3.45
C ALA A 93 -5.91 -6.65 -4.14
N ASN A 94 -6.12 -7.79 -3.49
CA ASN A 94 -7.12 -8.75 -3.94
C ASN A 94 -8.53 -8.14 -3.90
N GLY A 95 -9.38 -8.50 -4.85
CA GLY A 95 -10.77 -8.04 -4.92
C GLY A 95 -10.98 -6.59 -5.38
N VAL A 96 -9.96 -5.91 -5.92
CA VAL A 96 -10.15 -4.55 -6.48
C VAL A 96 -11.03 -4.60 -7.72
N CYS A 97 -12.00 -3.69 -7.80
CA CYS A 97 -12.97 -3.61 -8.89
C CYS A 97 -13.50 -2.16 -9.04
N PRO A 98 -14.07 -1.81 -10.21
CA PRO A 98 -14.56 -0.46 -10.48
C PRO A 98 -15.77 -0.06 -9.62
N ASP A 99 -16.63 -1.01 -9.30
CA ASP A 99 -17.91 -0.79 -8.60
C ASP A 99 -17.83 -1.15 -7.10
N GLY A 100 -16.62 -1.32 -6.58
CA GLY A 100 -16.37 -1.68 -5.18
C GLY A 100 -16.40 -0.49 -4.22
N THR A 101 -15.91 -0.74 -3.01
CA THR A 101 -15.69 0.30 -2.00
C THR A 101 -14.71 1.36 -2.50
N GLY A 102 -14.65 2.53 -1.86
CA GLY A 102 -13.67 3.57 -2.19
C GLY A 102 -12.23 3.06 -2.23
N TYR A 103 -11.87 2.16 -1.31
CA TYR A 103 -10.58 1.46 -1.30
C TYR A 103 -10.36 0.64 -2.59
N GLN A 104 -11.31 -0.22 -2.94
CA GLN A 104 -11.21 -1.11 -4.10
C GLN A 104 -11.17 -0.32 -5.41
N LYS A 105 -12.05 0.67 -5.53
CA LYS A 105 -12.17 1.54 -6.70
C LYS A 105 -10.88 2.33 -6.97
N THR A 106 -10.32 3.00 -5.95
CA THR A 106 -9.11 3.83 -6.14
C THR A 106 -7.88 3.00 -6.45
N LYS A 107 -7.74 1.82 -5.87
CA LYS A 107 -6.69 0.86 -6.25
C LYS A 107 -6.89 0.35 -7.68
N TRP A 108 -8.11 0.04 -8.09
CA TRP A 108 -8.42 -0.34 -9.46
C TRP A 108 -8.09 0.77 -10.46
N MET A 109 -8.45 2.03 -10.15
CA MET A 109 -8.12 3.19 -10.99
C MET A 109 -6.60 3.33 -11.20
N SER A 110 -5.81 3.14 -10.15
CA SER A 110 -4.34 3.16 -10.23
C SER A 110 -3.79 2.07 -11.16
N GLU A 111 -4.36 0.86 -11.09
CA GLU A 111 -4.00 -0.21 -12.01
C GLU A 111 -4.31 0.13 -13.47
N GLN A 112 -5.50 0.71 -13.73
CA GLN A 112 -5.87 1.09 -15.09
C GLN A 112 -4.97 2.20 -15.62
N TYR A 113 -4.64 3.19 -14.77
CA TYR A 113 -3.73 4.25 -15.15
C TYR A 113 -2.36 3.69 -15.55
N LEU A 114 -1.78 2.83 -14.73
CA LEU A 114 -0.48 2.20 -15.01
C LEU A 114 -0.52 1.33 -16.29
N LYS A 115 -1.58 0.55 -16.49
CA LYS A 115 -1.74 -0.31 -17.68
C LYS A 115 -1.82 0.47 -19.00
N ASN A 116 -2.23 1.72 -18.95
CA ASN A 116 -2.30 2.61 -20.11
C ASN A 116 -0.98 3.33 -20.41
N THR A 117 0.10 3.01 -19.71
CA THR A 117 1.46 3.53 -19.97
C THR A 117 2.30 2.49 -20.72
N ASP A 118 3.40 2.96 -21.32
CA ASP A 118 4.39 2.08 -21.98
C ASP A 118 5.36 1.41 -21.00
N SER A 119 5.16 1.57 -19.69
CA SER A 119 6.03 1.02 -18.66
C SER A 119 6.00 -0.51 -18.64
N LYS A 120 7.13 -1.12 -18.32
CA LYS A 120 7.20 -2.55 -17.96
C LYS A 120 6.70 -2.72 -16.52
N TRP A 121 5.40 -2.85 -16.38
CA TRP A 121 4.76 -2.93 -15.06
C TRP A 121 4.59 -4.35 -14.54
N THR A 122 4.49 -4.46 -13.23
CA THR A 122 3.97 -5.62 -12.51
C THR A 122 3.01 -5.14 -11.44
N ILE A 123 1.83 -5.76 -11.37
CA ILE A 123 0.81 -5.43 -10.37
C ILE A 123 0.66 -6.64 -9.46
N PHE A 124 0.96 -6.46 -8.17
CA PHE A 124 0.69 -7.45 -7.15
C PHE A 124 -0.67 -7.17 -6.50
N ARG A 125 -1.51 -8.20 -6.43
CA ARG A 125 -2.81 -8.17 -5.74
C ARG A 125 -2.79 -9.14 -4.55
N PRO A 126 -2.03 -8.83 -3.49
CA PRO A 126 -1.98 -9.69 -2.34
C PRO A 126 -3.35 -9.76 -1.65
N SER A 127 -3.63 -10.88 -1.03
CA SER A 127 -4.66 -11.01 -0.02
C SER A 127 -4.20 -10.35 1.29
N THR A 128 -4.75 -10.72 2.42
CA THR A 128 -4.32 -10.21 3.72
C THR A 128 -2.87 -10.61 4.00
N ILE A 129 -2.01 -9.61 4.18
CA ILE A 129 -0.60 -9.83 4.54
C ILE A 129 -0.50 -9.89 6.06
N PHE A 130 0.18 -10.92 6.58
CA PHE A 130 0.43 -11.10 8.02
C PHE A 130 1.90 -11.42 8.29
N GLY A 131 2.32 -11.34 9.54
CA GLY A 131 3.67 -11.63 10.00
C GLY A 131 4.29 -10.49 10.81
N ASP A 132 5.47 -10.73 11.36
CA ASP A 132 6.16 -9.74 12.18
C ASP A 132 6.61 -8.53 11.34
N PRO A 133 6.08 -7.33 11.59
CA PRO A 133 6.42 -6.13 10.85
C PRO A 133 7.82 -5.57 11.19
N ARG A 134 8.58 -6.24 12.06
CA ARG A 134 9.94 -5.87 12.49
C ARG A 134 10.07 -4.41 12.89
N GLY A 135 9.34 -3.98 13.93
CA GLY A 135 9.45 -2.64 14.45
C GLY A 135 8.27 -2.18 15.30
N ASN A 136 8.52 -1.23 16.19
CA ASN A 136 7.51 -0.69 17.08
C ASN A 136 6.47 0.16 16.33
N GLY A 137 5.21 0.03 16.72
CA GLY A 137 4.12 0.86 16.22
C GLY A 137 3.69 0.59 14.78
N ARG A 138 4.15 -0.48 14.16
CA ARG A 138 3.65 -0.91 12.85
C ARG A 138 2.41 -1.77 13.04
N PRO A 139 1.30 -1.45 12.33
CA PRO A 139 0.12 -2.30 12.36
C PRO A 139 0.43 -3.66 11.74
N GLU A 140 0.00 -4.72 12.41
CA GLU A 140 0.05 -6.08 11.92
C GLU A 140 -1.36 -6.67 12.02
N PHE A 141 -1.78 -7.42 11.02
CA PHE A 141 -3.15 -7.90 10.87
C PHE A 141 -3.63 -8.72 12.07
N CYS A 142 -2.85 -9.69 12.51
CA CYS A 142 -3.25 -10.57 13.61
C CYS A 142 -3.36 -9.82 14.94
N SER A 143 -2.44 -8.90 15.21
CA SER A 143 -2.45 -8.05 16.40
C SER A 143 -3.63 -7.08 16.39
N GLN A 144 -3.96 -6.53 15.22
CA GLN A 144 -5.11 -5.64 15.06
C GLN A 144 -6.42 -6.42 15.20
N LEU A 145 -6.53 -7.59 14.58
CA LEU A 145 -7.68 -8.47 14.70
C LEU A 145 -7.92 -8.90 16.16
N LYS A 146 -6.84 -9.26 16.87
CA LYS A 146 -6.90 -9.55 18.31
C LYS A 146 -7.45 -8.37 19.10
N LYS A 147 -6.93 -7.16 18.86
CA LYS A 147 -7.38 -5.93 19.52
C LYS A 147 -8.85 -5.63 19.24
N ASP A 148 -9.25 -5.75 17.97
CA ASP A 148 -10.57 -5.31 17.50
C ASP A 148 -11.67 -6.35 17.76
N LEU A 149 -11.34 -7.65 17.87
CA LEU A 149 -12.31 -8.72 18.06
C LEU A 149 -12.27 -9.34 19.46
N ILE A 150 -11.10 -9.65 19.99
CA ILE A 150 -10.97 -10.39 21.26
C ILE A 150 -11.16 -9.48 22.48
N ASN A 151 -10.76 -8.22 22.35
CA ASN A 151 -10.88 -7.24 23.44
C ASN A 151 -12.24 -6.51 23.45
N LEU A 152 -13.17 -6.83 22.54
CA LEU A 152 -14.51 -6.30 22.58
C LEU A 152 -15.33 -6.97 23.71
N PRO A 153 -16.13 -6.20 24.46
CA PRO A 153 -17.03 -6.76 25.49
C PRO A 153 -18.24 -7.50 24.90
N LEU A 154 -18.36 -7.58 23.59
CA LEU A 154 -19.41 -8.22 22.83
C LEU A 154 -18.85 -9.42 22.05
N PRO A 155 -19.68 -10.43 21.73
CA PRO A 155 -19.28 -11.51 20.84
C PRO A 155 -18.74 -10.97 19.52
N ALA A 156 -17.63 -11.51 19.02
CA ALA A 156 -17.09 -11.11 17.74
C ALA A 156 -18.12 -11.32 16.62
N PRO A 157 -18.37 -10.34 15.76
CA PRO A 157 -19.26 -10.50 14.63
C PRO A 157 -18.68 -11.54 13.67
N LEU A 158 -19.50 -12.49 13.26
CA LEU A 158 -19.13 -13.46 12.23
C LEU A 158 -19.22 -12.80 10.86
N PHE A 159 -18.21 -13.01 10.02
CA PHE A 159 -18.27 -12.59 8.62
C PHE A 159 -19.33 -13.41 7.88
N HIS A 160 -20.22 -12.73 7.18
CA HIS A 160 -21.28 -13.36 6.39
C HIS A 160 -21.56 -12.53 5.13
N GLU A 161 -22.14 -13.17 4.13
CA GLU A 161 -22.64 -12.51 2.94
C GLU A 161 -24.14 -12.21 3.09
N GLY A 162 -24.56 -11.00 2.69
CA GLY A 162 -25.96 -10.58 2.71
C GLY A 162 -26.43 -10.03 4.07
N LEU A 163 -27.74 -9.87 4.21
CA LEU A 163 -28.38 -9.25 5.38
C LEU A 163 -28.59 -10.23 6.56
N VAL A 164 -28.47 -11.52 6.33
CA VAL A 164 -28.76 -12.57 7.32
C VAL A 164 -27.55 -13.50 7.45
N PRO A 165 -27.15 -13.87 8.68
CA PRO A 165 -25.92 -14.61 8.94
C PRO A 165 -26.02 -16.13 8.68
N PHE A 166 -26.83 -16.59 7.73
CA PHE A 166 -27.03 -18.01 7.46
C PHE A 166 -25.74 -18.74 7.01
N ASN A 167 -24.81 -18.02 6.39
CA ASN A 167 -23.50 -18.54 5.94
C ASN A 167 -22.33 -17.98 6.75
N ALA A 168 -22.61 -17.55 7.99
CA ALA A 168 -21.56 -17.01 8.84
C ALA A 168 -20.44 -18.05 9.10
N GLY A 169 -19.20 -17.62 8.92
CA GLY A 169 -18.03 -18.47 9.10
C GLY A 169 -17.58 -19.26 7.86
N ASN A 170 -18.31 -19.23 6.77
CA ASN A 170 -17.93 -19.88 5.49
C ASN A 170 -17.00 -19.03 4.62
N PHE A 171 -16.51 -17.91 5.13
CA PHE A 171 -15.58 -17.04 4.41
C PHE A 171 -14.18 -17.65 4.38
N SER A 172 -13.65 -17.88 3.18
CA SER A 172 -12.29 -18.38 2.98
C SER A 172 -11.34 -17.26 2.64
N MET A 173 -10.19 -17.23 3.31
CA MET A 173 -9.10 -16.31 3.03
C MET A 173 -7.83 -17.09 2.71
N SER A 174 -7.02 -16.56 1.80
CA SER A 174 -5.68 -17.07 1.51
C SER A 174 -4.65 -16.02 1.92
N PRO A 175 -4.32 -15.91 3.22
CA PRO A 175 -3.37 -14.92 3.70
C PRO A 175 -1.96 -15.23 3.18
N VAL A 176 -1.17 -14.17 2.98
CA VAL A 176 0.22 -14.23 2.53
C VAL A 176 1.12 -13.81 3.67
N HIS A 177 2.15 -14.61 3.97
CA HIS A 177 3.12 -14.23 4.99
C HIS A 177 4.10 -13.18 4.43
N ILE A 178 4.55 -12.25 5.28
CA ILE A 178 5.42 -11.14 4.86
C ILE A 178 6.79 -11.59 4.31
N ILE A 179 7.16 -12.86 4.52
CA ILE A 179 8.42 -13.43 4.01
C ILE A 179 8.24 -14.07 2.63
N ASP A 180 7.00 -14.38 2.22
CA ASP A 180 6.68 -14.94 0.90
C ASP A 180 6.73 -13.87 -0.19
#